data_4e60335abe8c75ce28402985deabd680
#
_entry.id   4e60335abe8c75ce28402985deabd680
#
_cell.length_a   1.000
_cell.length_b   1.000
_cell.length_c   1.000
_cell.angle_alpha   90.00
_cell.angle_beta   90.00
_cell.angle_gamma   90.00
#
_symmetry.space_group_name_H-M   'P 1'
#
loop_
_entity.id
_entity.type
_entity.pdbx_description
1 polymer ?
#
loop_
_entity_poly.entity_id
_entity_poly.type
_entity_poly.pdbx_seq_one_letter_code
_entity_poly.pdbx_strand_id
1 'polypeptide(L)'
;MFAFAALGSSARAQEEPSQGPPPPDQPANAPAEPAEPPPPAADVARVVVHGIVKNAVTGEPLARALVRIEGDAVTGRLTDGEGRFEIPGVPVGPQAFQVIKPGFNDQASAGTGGPPAIINGSSNSEHNVYVVSDMPDLAFSLTPTNAIRGQIELSSGDPAQGISVMLLHRGVQDGRAVWQPVTNARTNSEGAYRFAGLTDGTYAVFTEPTMDSDIAATFVEPGSDRAVTRSGYPSVFYPDARDLAGAAKIQVSGGQQAQANLLLTQEPFQLVRADLTLPGATKAAGGPQMNVNVNVLDVQGHQIPYGVQYDPVTHSVQAFLPDGTYAIQAIALGIPKPLQTSGRRIAYEDSGPQGPLIGQTEFSVAGQALTHLRIPLAAQRTNVVQVSLFRSNSQQPATANPQPPPIVIMVSQAGGLINDGMVTSYAEGYATGPIEATSSINPGSYWVHTTIPQKTLCEASFTAGGASLAREPLVLGFTGTTAPLTLTLRDDCASLKISLPPEADIPSAGDEPYYTIYVIPDFDSTSDITPVVLRPTSGGTFTMSGLTPGSYHVYTFASPVQLEYRNPEALAASSNSGQAVTLAPGSSIDLVVEVPKH
;
A
#
# COMPACT_ATOMS: atom_id res chain seq x y z
N MET A 1 -9.27 40.08 -37.33
CA MET A 1 -8.65 41.37 -37.64
C MET A 1 -7.65 41.66 -36.54
N PHE A 2 -6.40 41.70 -36.91
CA PHE A 2 -5.23 41.73 -36.04
C PHE A 2 -5.06 43.04 -35.25
N ALA A 3 -4.56 42.96 -34.02
CA ALA A 3 -3.70 44.00 -33.46
C ALA A 3 -2.73 43.41 -32.43
N PHE A 4 -1.48 43.37 -32.80
CA PHE A 4 -0.30 43.21 -31.95
C PHE A 4 -0.08 44.47 -31.12
N ALA A 5 0.21 44.36 -29.84
CA ALA A 5 0.81 45.42 -29.06
C ALA A 5 2.08 44.88 -28.40
N ALA A 6 3.21 45.42 -28.85
CA ALA A 6 4.53 45.22 -28.27
C ALA A 6 4.65 46.06 -26.99
N LEU A 7 5.18 45.46 -25.91
CA LEU A 7 5.62 46.20 -24.73
C LEU A 7 7.12 46.03 -24.52
N GLY A 8 7.77 47.18 -24.48
CA GLY A 8 9.21 47.37 -24.44
C GLY A 8 9.82 47.02 -23.09
N SER A 9 11.04 46.50 -23.15
CA SER A 9 11.97 46.29 -22.05
C SER A 9 12.47 47.62 -21.48
N SER A 10 12.25 47.86 -20.19
CA SER A 10 13.02 48.87 -19.45
C SER A 10 14.10 48.15 -18.62
N ALA A 11 15.34 48.36 -19.02
CA ALA A 11 16.54 47.99 -18.28
C ALA A 11 16.60 48.80 -16.98
N ARG A 12 16.69 48.08 -15.85
CA ARG A 12 16.99 48.69 -14.53
C ARG A 12 18.44 48.35 -14.19
N ALA A 13 19.24 49.40 -13.97
CA ALA A 13 20.63 49.32 -13.58
C ALA A 13 20.79 48.56 -12.27
N GLN A 14 21.74 47.63 -12.22
CA GLN A 14 22.22 46.99 -11.00
C GLN A 14 23.20 47.95 -10.29
N GLU A 15 22.91 48.23 -9.01
CA GLU A 15 23.88 48.82 -8.09
C GLU A 15 24.87 47.73 -7.65
N GLU A 16 26.16 48.00 -7.82
CA GLU A 16 27.25 47.17 -7.30
C GLU A 16 27.30 47.22 -5.77
N PRO A 17 27.49 46.10 -5.08
CA PRO A 17 27.76 46.11 -3.64
C PRO A 17 29.21 46.50 -3.37
N SER A 18 29.41 47.47 -2.47
CA SER A 18 30.71 47.98 -2.01
C SER A 18 31.61 46.86 -1.45
N GLN A 19 32.83 46.80 -1.96
CA GLN A 19 33.88 45.91 -1.49
C GLN A 19 34.38 46.33 -0.10
N GLY A 20 34.32 45.43 0.86
CA GLY A 20 35.01 45.55 2.13
C GLY A 20 36.53 45.32 1.98
N PRO A 21 37.36 45.71 2.97
CA PRO A 21 38.82 45.61 2.86
C PRO A 21 39.29 44.15 2.71
N PRO A 22 40.42 43.95 1.97
CA PRO A 22 40.96 42.62 1.70
C PRO A 22 41.48 41.94 2.99
N PRO A 23 41.32 40.58 3.11
CA PRO A 23 41.95 39.82 4.20
C PRO A 23 43.50 39.76 4.01
N PRO A 24 44.23 39.56 5.09
CA PRO A 24 45.71 39.51 5.07
C PRO A 24 46.20 38.32 4.27
N ASP A 25 47.36 38.52 3.61
CA ASP A 25 48.09 37.61 2.72
C ASP A 25 48.23 36.20 3.30
N GLN A 26 47.64 35.21 2.64
CA GLN A 26 48.00 33.79 2.80
C GLN A 26 49.26 33.53 1.92
N PRO A 27 50.21 32.68 2.42
CA PRO A 27 51.38 32.36 1.64
C PRO A 27 51.00 31.59 0.35
N ALA A 28 51.66 31.96 -0.73
CA ALA A 28 51.46 31.40 -2.06
C ALA A 28 51.52 29.87 -2.04
N ASN A 29 50.44 29.22 -2.50
CA ASN A 29 50.45 27.80 -2.78
C ASN A 29 51.56 27.44 -3.77
N ALA A 30 52.38 26.47 -3.42
CA ALA A 30 53.28 25.81 -4.33
C ALA A 30 52.51 25.23 -5.52
N PRO A 31 53.09 25.16 -6.72
CA PRO A 31 52.44 24.57 -7.88
C PRO A 31 52.01 23.13 -7.55
N ALA A 32 50.73 22.85 -7.75
CA ALA A 32 50.22 21.49 -7.62
C ALA A 32 50.97 20.59 -8.62
N GLU A 33 51.60 19.55 -8.14
CA GLU A 33 52.08 18.46 -8.97
C GLU A 33 50.96 17.98 -9.89
N PRO A 34 51.23 17.68 -11.18
CA PRO A 34 50.24 17.10 -12.06
C PRO A 34 49.69 15.83 -11.43
N ALA A 35 48.38 15.76 -11.20
CA ALA A 35 47.74 14.54 -10.73
C ALA A 35 48.14 13.38 -11.65
N GLU A 36 48.70 12.33 -11.07
CA GLU A 36 48.95 11.10 -11.81
C GLU A 36 47.67 10.65 -12.52
N PRO A 37 47.75 10.26 -13.79
CA PRO A 37 46.58 9.73 -14.49
C PRO A 37 46.05 8.54 -13.69
N PRO A 38 44.71 8.40 -13.54
CA PRO A 38 44.14 7.27 -12.84
C PRO A 38 44.70 5.98 -13.42
N PRO A 39 45.04 4.97 -12.57
CA PRO A 39 45.56 3.71 -13.04
C PRO A 39 44.64 3.13 -14.12
N PRO A 40 45.17 2.52 -15.19
CA PRO A 40 44.33 1.92 -16.22
C PRO A 40 43.38 0.93 -15.53
N ALA A 41 42.09 1.01 -15.89
CA ALA A 41 41.09 0.10 -15.37
C ALA A 41 41.58 -1.33 -15.55
N ALA A 42 41.67 -2.09 -14.44
CA ALA A 42 42.12 -3.46 -14.46
C ALA A 42 41.37 -4.21 -15.57
N ASP A 43 42.11 -4.94 -16.40
CA ASP A 43 41.55 -5.71 -17.51
C ASP A 43 40.71 -6.85 -16.90
N VAL A 44 39.42 -6.59 -16.65
CA VAL A 44 38.52 -7.56 -16.03
C VAL A 44 38.34 -8.70 -17.02
N ALA A 45 38.69 -9.92 -16.62
CA ALA A 45 38.50 -11.10 -17.43
C ALA A 45 37.05 -11.19 -17.91
N ARG A 46 36.87 -11.48 -19.18
CA ARG A 46 35.57 -11.59 -19.81
C ARG A 46 35.35 -13.03 -20.29
N VAL A 47 34.12 -13.52 -20.08
CA VAL A 47 33.76 -14.90 -20.42
C VAL A 47 32.51 -14.91 -21.32
N VAL A 48 32.22 -16.06 -21.88
CA VAL A 48 30.96 -16.33 -22.57
C VAL A 48 30.03 -17.00 -21.57
N VAL A 49 28.82 -16.44 -21.39
CA VAL A 49 27.78 -17.01 -20.53
C VAL A 49 26.76 -17.72 -21.39
N HIS A 50 26.50 -18.97 -21.09
CA HIS A 50 25.48 -19.80 -21.73
C HIS A 50 24.32 -20.03 -20.77
N GLY A 51 23.13 -20.34 -21.32
CA GLY A 51 21.99 -20.71 -20.51
C GLY A 51 20.73 -21.02 -21.30
N ILE A 52 19.66 -21.30 -20.56
CA ILE A 52 18.35 -21.65 -21.10
C ILE A 52 17.25 -20.87 -20.36
N VAL A 53 16.24 -20.44 -21.09
CA VAL A 53 15.02 -19.84 -20.54
C VAL A 53 13.85 -20.81 -20.75
N LYS A 54 13.11 -21.10 -19.67
CA LYS A 54 11.98 -22.04 -19.67
C LYS A 54 10.71 -21.39 -19.14
N ASN A 55 9.57 -21.95 -19.54
CA ASN A 55 8.28 -21.67 -18.94
C ASN A 55 8.22 -22.36 -17.56
N ALA A 56 8.02 -21.59 -16.50
CA ALA A 56 7.99 -22.09 -15.12
C ALA A 56 6.84 -23.07 -14.86
N VAL A 57 5.75 -23.01 -15.65
CA VAL A 57 4.57 -23.87 -15.47
C VAL A 57 4.68 -25.16 -16.26
N THR A 58 5.11 -25.08 -17.53
CA THR A 58 5.15 -26.26 -18.43
C THR A 58 6.53 -26.91 -18.51
N GLY A 59 7.59 -26.23 -18.08
CA GLY A 59 8.98 -26.66 -18.25
C GLY A 59 9.50 -26.54 -19.71
N GLU A 60 8.67 -26.12 -20.64
CA GLU A 60 9.03 -25.99 -22.06
C GLU A 60 10.01 -24.81 -22.27
N PRO A 61 10.95 -24.95 -23.24
CA PRO A 61 11.87 -23.88 -23.57
C PRO A 61 11.15 -22.68 -24.18
N LEU A 62 11.61 -21.47 -23.85
CA LEU A 62 11.02 -20.21 -24.33
C LEU A 62 11.90 -19.57 -25.40
N ALA A 63 11.51 -19.70 -26.66
CA ALA A 63 12.14 -19.03 -27.79
C ALA A 63 11.89 -17.51 -27.76
N ARG A 64 12.86 -16.72 -28.26
CA ARG A 64 12.76 -15.26 -28.39
C ARG A 64 12.50 -14.53 -27.05
N ALA A 65 12.98 -15.03 -25.95
CA ALA A 65 13.11 -14.29 -24.70
C ALA A 65 14.38 -13.44 -24.79
N LEU A 66 14.32 -12.16 -24.40
CA LEU A 66 15.48 -11.29 -24.35
C LEU A 66 16.17 -11.48 -22.99
N VAL A 67 17.44 -11.91 -23.04
CA VAL A 67 18.31 -11.96 -21.87
C VAL A 67 19.35 -10.84 -22.01
N ARG A 68 19.45 -9.97 -21.03
CA ARG A 68 20.41 -8.86 -21.05
C ARG A 68 21.02 -8.66 -19.66
N ILE A 69 22.20 -8.02 -19.65
CA ILE A 69 22.84 -7.59 -18.41
C ILE A 69 22.41 -6.14 -18.14
N GLU A 70 22.05 -5.83 -16.90
CA GLU A 70 21.62 -4.50 -16.52
C GLU A 70 22.79 -3.50 -16.67
N GLY A 71 22.46 -2.30 -17.19
CA GLY A 71 23.45 -1.25 -17.45
C GLY A 71 24.18 -1.32 -18.80
N ASP A 72 24.11 -2.43 -19.53
CA ASP A 72 24.68 -2.58 -20.87
C ASP A 72 23.63 -3.03 -21.88
N ALA A 73 22.97 -2.08 -22.55
CA ALA A 73 21.93 -2.34 -23.56
C ALA A 73 22.46 -3.11 -24.80
N VAL A 74 23.76 -3.17 -25.01
CA VAL A 74 24.40 -3.77 -26.19
C VAL A 74 24.60 -5.28 -26.05
N THR A 75 24.65 -5.81 -24.84
CA THR A 75 24.94 -7.23 -24.57
C THR A 75 23.72 -8.14 -24.49
N GLY A 76 22.52 -7.63 -24.74
CA GLY A 76 21.30 -8.47 -24.76
C GLY A 76 21.26 -9.45 -25.94
N ARG A 77 20.75 -10.67 -25.70
CA ARG A 77 20.53 -11.73 -26.70
C ARG A 77 19.14 -12.29 -26.60
N LEU A 78 18.58 -12.68 -27.75
CA LEU A 78 17.32 -13.43 -27.81
C LEU A 78 17.64 -14.92 -27.76
N THR A 79 16.81 -15.67 -27.02
CA THR A 79 16.88 -17.13 -27.01
C THR A 79 16.47 -17.72 -28.38
N ASP A 80 17.10 -18.84 -28.75
CA ASP A 80 16.79 -19.63 -29.93
C ASP A 80 15.49 -20.46 -29.78
N GLY A 81 15.23 -21.40 -30.74
CA GLY A 81 14.06 -22.27 -30.73
C GLY A 81 14.00 -23.21 -29.54
N GLU A 82 15.14 -23.60 -29.01
CA GLU A 82 15.34 -24.47 -27.85
C GLU A 82 15.47 -23.68 -26.54
N GLY A 83 15.19 -22.38 -26.58
CA GLY A 83 15.25 -21.50 -25.40
C GLY A 83 16.66 -21.16 -24.93
N ARG A 84 17.70 -21.51 -25.71
CA ARG A 84 19.12 -21.30 -25.35
C ARG A 84 19.57 -19.89 -25.69
N PHE A 85 20.50 -19.37 -24.90
CA PHE A 85 21.16 -18.10 -25.18
C PHE A 85 22.68 -18.21 -24.94
N GLU A 86 23.43 -17.31 -25.60
CA GLU A 86 24.85 -17.13 -25.45
C GLU A 86 25.18 -15.64 -25.43
N ILE A 87 25.79 -15.16 -24.34
CA ILE A 87 26.21 -13.76 -24.20
C ILE A 87 27.74 -13.72 -24.10
N PRO A 88 28.45 -13.27 -25.15
CA PRO A 88 29.90 -13.15 -25.12
C PRO A 88 30.34 -11.86 -24.41
N GLY A 89 31.54 -11.91 -23.84
CA GLY A 89 32.22 -10.74 -23.28
C GLY A 89 31.67 -10.26 -21.94
N VAL A 90 31.04 -11.13 -21.17
CA VAL A 90 30.53 -10.83 -19.83
C VAL A 90 31.70 -10.69 -18.83
N PRO A 91 31.80 -9.60 -18.07
CA PRO A 91 32.85 -9.47 -17.05
C PRO A 91 32.67 -10.48 -15.93
N VAL A 92 33.77 -11.03 -15.45
CA VAL A 92 33.82 -11.89 -14.26
C VAL A 92 33.48 -11.04 -13.02
N GLY A 93 32.67 -11.57 -12.11
CA GLY A 93 32.18 -10.88 -10.91
C GLY A 93 30.65 -10.81 -10.84
N PRO A 94 30.10 -9.97 -9.95
CA PRO A 94 28.67 -9.82 -9.78
C PRO A 94 28.06 -9.15 -11.01
N GLN A 95 27.04 -9.79 -11.61
CA GLN A 95 26.28 -9.30 -12.76
C GLN A 95 24.80 -9.44 -12.50
N ALA A 96 24.02 -8.45 -12.90
CA ALA A 96 22.57 -8.46 -12.84
C ALA A 96 21.99 -8.79 -14.22
N PHE A 97 21.40 -9.97 -14.34
CA PHE A 97 20.73 -10.41 -15.56
C PHE A 97 19.25 -10.05 -15.50
N GLN A 98 18.70 -9.68 -16.64
CA GLN A 98 17.28 -9.41 -16.82
C GLN A 98 16.74 -10.24 -17.97
N VAL A 99 15.61 -10.93 -17.73
CA VAL A 99 14.97 -11.78 -18.73
C VAL A 99 13.57 -11.26 -19.05
N ILE A 100 13.33 -10.94 -20.32
CA ILE A 100 12.08 -10.29 -20.76
C ILE A 100 11.44 -11.10 -21.88
N LYS A 101 10.16 -11.45 -21.70
CA LYS A 101 9.35 -12.02 -22.78
C LYS A 101 7.91 -11.51 -22.66
N PRO A 102 7.32 -10.93 -23.74
CA PRO A 102 5.92 -10.53 -23.75
C PRO A 102 4.98 -11.70 -23.39
N GLY A 103 4.05 -11.47 -22.48
CA GLY A 103 3.13 -12.49 -21.98
C GLY A 103 3.70 -13.36 -20.86
N PHE A 104 4.86 -13.01 -20.32
CA PHE A 104 5.49 -13.69 -19.21
C PHE A 104 5.99 -12.68 -18.18
N ASN A 105 6.00 -13.08 -16.92
CA ASN A 105 6.63 -12.36 -15.80
C ASN A 105 7.85 -13.13 -15.33
N ASP A 106 8.88 -12.38 -14.95
CA ASP A 106 10.03 -12.90 -14.26
C ASP A 106 9.78 -12.83 -12.75
N GLN A 107 9.86 -13.95 -12.03
CA GLN A 107 9.53 -14.02 -10.60
C GLN A 107 10.67 -13.63 -9.67
N ALA A 108 11.88 -13.36 -10.18
CA ALA A 108 13.03 -13.00 -9.34
C ALA A 108 12.79 -11.78 -8.43
N SER A 109 11.83 -10.93 -8.73
CA SER A 109 11.52 -9.71 -7.98
C SER A 109 10.34 -9.81 -6.99
N ALA A 110 9.72 -10.97 -6.81
CA ALA A 110 8.59 -11.14 -5.88
C ALA A 110 8.97 -11.09 -4.38
N GLY A 111 10.21 -10.70 -4.05
CA GLY A 111 10.79 -10.78 -2.70
C GLY A 111 10.51 -9.62 -1.74
N THR A 112 9.79 -8.58 -2.11
CA THR A 112 9.43 -7.49 -1.19
C THR A 112 7.92 -7.38 -1.10
N GLY A 113 7.35 -7.70 0.06
CA GLY A 113 5.92 -7.80 0.38
C GLY A 113 5.04 -6.57 0.08
N GLY A 114 5.18 -6.02 -1.11
CA GLY A 114 4.25 -5.06 -1.69
C GLY A 114 3.14 -5.76 -2.49
N PRO A 115 2.01 -5.08 -2.74
CA PRO A 115 0.98 -5.60 -3.62
C PRO A 115 1.60 -5.95 -4.98
N PRO A 116 1.16 -7.05 -5.65
CA PRO A 116 1.63 -7.39 -6.97
C PRO A 116 1.36 -6.19 -7.89
N ALA A 117 2.43 -5.47 -8.22
CA ALA A 117 2.32 -4.39 -9.18
C ALA A 117 1.80 -4.99 -10.49
N ILE A 118 0.79 -4.37 -11.08
CA ILE A 118 0.53 -4.60 -12.49
C ILE A 118 1.76 -4.14 -13.21
N ILE A 119 2.45 -5.10 -13.75
CA ILE A 119 3.64 -4.85 -14.53
C ILE A 119 3.18 -4.46 -15.93
N ASN A 120 2.87 -3.18 -16.12
CA ASN A 120 2.83 -2.61 -17.45
C ASN A 120 4.23 -2.71 -18.05
N GLY A 121 4.56 -3.90 -18.57
CA GLY A 121 5.64 -4.10 -19.53
C GLY A 121 7.09 -3.97 -19.07
N SER A 122 7.38 -3.74 -17.80
CA SER A 122 8.78 -3.68 -17.33
C SER A 122 8.87 -3.93 -15.83
N SER A 123 8.77 -5.19 -15.42
CA SER A 123 9.39 -5.59 -14.15
C SER A 123 10.88 -5.71 -14.41
N ASN A 124 11.65 -4.86 -13.78
CA ASN A 124 13.09 -5.04 -13.68
C ASN A 124 13.37 -6.15 -12.65
N SER A 125 13.03 -7.38 -12.99
CA SER A 125 13.46 -8.55 -12.23
C SER A 125 14.92 -8.76 -12.53
N GLU A 126 15.77 -8.64 -11.52
CA GLU A 126 17.19 -8.80 -11.65
C GLU A 126 17.63 -10.12 -11.02
N HIS A 127 18.25 -10.96 -11.82
CA HIS A 127 18.94 -12.16 -11.35
C HIS A 127 20.38 -11.79 -11.05
N ASN A 128 20.73 -11.70 -9.78
CA ASN A 128 22.11 -11.42 -9.36
C ASN A 128 22.94 -12.70 -9.42
N VAL A 129 23.79 -12.80 -10.42
CA VAL A 129 24.66 -13.96 -10.66
C VAL A 129 26.11 -13.56 -10.52
N TYR A 130 26.90 -14.33 -9.76
CA TYR A 130 28.34 -14.15 -9.71
C TYR A 130 29.00 -14.94 -10.84
N VAL A 131 29.43 -14.25 -11.91
CA VAL A 131 30.04 -14.84 -13.09
C VAL A 131 31.47 -15.27 -12.82
N VAL A 132 31.80 -16.53 -13.12
CA VAL A 132 33.15 -17.12 -13.01
C VAL A 132 33.59 -17.74 -14.34
N SER A 133 34.89 -18.04 -14.50
CA SER A 133 35.44 -18.51 -15.78
C SER A 133 34.89 -19.84 -16.27
N ASP A 134 34.49 -20.74 -15.37
CA ASP A 134 34.00 -22.08 -15.68
C ASP A 134 32.60 -22.29 -15.10
N MET A 135 31.72 -21.28 -15.28
CA MET A 135 30.37 -21.40 -14.76
C MET A 135 29.51 -22.36 -15.58
N PRO A 136 28.61 -23.11 -14.92
CA PRO A 136 27.61 -23.92 -15.61
C PRO A 136 26.58 -23.06 -16.35
N ASP A 137 25.84 -23.69 -17.28
CA ASP A 137 24.75 -23.03 -17.98
C ASP A 137 23.73 -22.46 -16.99
N LEU A 138 23.36 -21.18 -17.17
CA LEU A 138 22.31 -20.54 -16.39
C LEU A 138 20.93 -21.06 -16.79
N ALA A 139 20.04 -21.20 -15.82
CA ALA A 139 18.65 -21.57 -16.06
C ALA A 139 17.73 -20.50 -15.50
N PHE A 140 16.98 -19.83 -16.38
CA PHE A 140 15.95 -18.87 -16.00
C PHE A 140 14.56 -19.44 -16.27
N SER A 141 13.61 -19.13 -15.39
CA SER A 141 12.22 -19.56 -15.50
C SER A 141 11.28 -18.36 -15.51
N LEU A 142 10.45 -18.24 -16.54
CA LEU A 142 9.45 -17.20 -16.66
C LEU A 142 8.04 -17.77 -16.49
N THR A 143 7.20 -17.08 -15.70
CA THR A 143 5.80 -17.47 -15.48
C THR A 143 4.89 -16.78 -16.50
N PRO A 144 4.01 -17.52 -17.22
CA PRO A 144 3.06 -16.89 -18.14
C PRO A 144 2.08 -16.01 -17.39
N THR A 145 1.74 -14.83 -17.97
CA THR A 145 0.79 -13.90 -17.37
C THR A 145 -0.64 -14.26 -17.67
N ASN A 146 -1.51 -14.04 -16.69
CA ASN A 146 -2.94 -14.26 -16.84
C ASN A 146 -3.65 -13.04 -17.44
N ALA A 147 -4.90 -13.24 -17.85
CA ALA A 147 -5.77 -12.17 -18.31
C ALA A 147 -7.22 -12.40 -17.86
N ILE A 148 -7.91 -11.29 -17.56
CA ILE A 148 -9.36 -11.27 -17.36
C ILE A 148 -9.95 -10.35 -18.42
N ARG A 149 -10.95 -10.84 -19.14
CA ARG A 149 -11.66 -10.08 -20.18
C ARG A 149 -13.17 -10.24 -20.01
N GLY A 150 -13.90 -9.29 -20.53
CA GLY A 150 -15.36 -9.38 -20.50
C GLY A 150 -16.00 -8.44 -21.46
N GLN A 151 -17.32 -8.54 -21.53
CA GLN A 151 -18.20 -7.65 -22.26
C GLN A 151 -19.24 -7.12 -21.28
N ILE A 152 -19.56 -5.85 -21.42
CA ILE A 152 -20.60 -5.19 -20.64
C ILE A 152 -21.74 -4.83 -21.59
N GLU A 153 -22.92 -5.30 -21.26
CA GLU A 153 -24.14 -5.03 -21.99
C GLU A 153 -25.09 -4.21 -21.11
N LEU A 154 -25.87 -3.36 -21.74
CA LEU A 154 -26.99 -2.68 -21.09
C LEU A 154 -28.22 -3.59 -21.10
N SER A 155 -29.14 -3.38 -20.17
CA SER A 155 -30.41 -4.12 -20.15
C SER A 155 -31.27 -3.92 -21.41
N SER A 156 -30.96 -2.91 -22.24
CA SER A 156 -31.53 -2.73 -23.58
C SER A 156 -30.98 -3.72 -24.62
N GLY A 157 -29.88 -4.45 -24.33
CA GLY A 157 -29.16 -5.29 -25.26
C GLY A 157 -28.03 -4.58 -26.03
N ASP A 158 -27.85 -3.27 -25.79
CA ASP A 158 -26.78 -2.51 -26.43
C ASP A 158 -25.45 -2.69 -25.70
N PRO A 159 -24.29 -2.63 -26.40
CA PRO A 159 -22.99 -2.65 -25.76
C PRO A 159 -22.76 -1.37 -24.94
N ALA A 160 -22.26 -1.52 -23.71
CA ALA A 160 -22.00 -0.41 -22.82
C ALA A 160 -20.61 0.19 -23.09
N GLN A 161 -20.54 1.23 -23.93
CA GLN A 161 -19.28 1.93 -24.26
C GLN A 161 -18.86 2.92 -23.18
N GLY A 162 -17.54 3.01 -22.92
CA GLY A 162 -16.95 4.05 -22.06
C GLY A 162 -17.12 3.81 -20.56
N ILE A 163 -17.66 2.66 -20.15
CA ILE A 163 -17.81 2.29 -18.74
C ILE A 163 -16.43 2.03 -18.11
N SER A 164 -16.21 2.61 -16.95
CA SER A 164 -15.02 2.32 -16.13
C SER A 164 -15.20 1.01 -15.39
N VAL A 165 -14.28 0.08 -15.63
CA VAL A 165 -14.24 -1.24 -14.99
C VAL A 165 -13.02 -1.29 -14.09
N MET A 166 -13.22 -1.65 -12.83
CA MET A 166 -12.17 -1.77 -11.83
C MET A 166 -11.81 -3.23 -11.60
N LEU A 167 -10.53 -3.49 -11.44
CA LEU A 167 -10.00 -4.80 -11.06
C LEU A 167 -9.47 -4.72 -9.63
N LEU A 168 -9.94 -5.62 -8.77
CA LEU A 168 -9.44 -5.84 -7.43
C LEU A 168 -8.64 -7.13 -7.38
N HIS A 169 -7.56 -7.14 -6.61
CA HIS A 169 -6.78 -8.34 -6.29
C HIS A 169 -6.92 -8.67 -4.81
N ARG A 170 -7.11 -9.94 -4.49
CA ARG A 170 -7.11 -10.44 -3.13
C ARG A 170 -5.67 -10.69 -2.69
N GLY A 171 -5.12 -9.79 -1.91
CA GLY A 171 -3.80 -9.90 -1.31
C GLY A 171 -3.88 -10.27 0.18
N VAL A 172 -2.71 -10.28 0.82
CA VAL A 172 -2.59 -10.43 2.27
C VAL A 172 -1.83 -9.24 2.83
N GLN A 173 -2.39 -8.62 3.85
CA GLN A 173 -1.75 -7.57 4.61
C GLN A 173 -1.85 -7.88 6.09
N ASP A 174 -0.74 -7.83 6.81
CA ASP A 174 -0.63 -8.19 8.22
C ASP A 174 -1.37 -9.52 8.54
N GLY A 175 -1.15 -10.53 7.69
CA GLY A 175 -1.75 -11.85 7.84
C GLY A 175 -3.27 -11.92 7.65
N ARG A 176 -3.89 -10.88 7.09
CA ARG A 176 -5.32 -10.83 6.76
C ARG A 176 -5.51 -10.67 5.27
N ALA A 177 -6.55 -11.32 4.75
CA ALA A 177 -6.95 -11.10 3.37
C ALA A 177 -7.52 -9.69 3.20
N VAL A 178 -7.03 -8.99 2.18
CA VAL A 178 -7.49 -7.65 1.79
C VAL A 178 -7.76 -7.59 0.30
N TRP A 179 -8.69 -6.74 -0.10
CA TRP A 179 -8.94 -6.45 -1.51
C TRP A 179 -8.33 -5.11 -1.88
N GLN A 180 -7.45 -5.13 -2.87
CA GLN A 180 -6.73 -3.94 -3.30
C GLN A 180 -7.06 -3.60 -4.75
N PRO A 181 -7.35 -2.34 -5.08
CA PRO A 181 -7.50 -1.92 -6.45
C PRO A 181 -6.16 -2.08 -7.19
N VAL A 182 -6.22 -2.73 -8.33
CA VAL A 182 -5.03 -3.03 -9.14
C VAL A 182 -4.93 -2.07 -10.31
N THR A 183 -6.00 -1.98 -11.11
CA THR A 183 -6.10 -1.12 -12.29
C THR A 183 -7.55 -0.93 -12.71
N ASN A 184 -7.74 -0.03 -13.65
CA ASN A 184 -9.01 0.13 -14.33
C ASN A 184 -8.86 -0.03 -15.85
N ALA A 185 -9.94 -0.33 -16.51
CA ALA A 185 -10.08 -0.33 -17.96
C ALA A 185 -11.38 0.37 -18.36
N ARG A 186 -11.43 0.91 -19.56
CA ARG A 186 -12.68 1.42 -20.14
C ARG A 186 -13.16 0.50 -21.24
N THR A 187 -14.47 0.27 -21.30
CA THR A 187 -15.07 -0.50 -22.38
C THR A 187 -14.97 0.24 -23.70
N ASN A 188 -14.70 -0.51 -24.78
CA ASN A 188 -14.68 -0.01 -26.15
C ASN A 188 -16.13 0.10 -26.72
N SER A 189 -16.25 0.40 -28.03
CA SER A 189 -17.55 0.52 -28.71
C SER A 189 -18.38 -0.77 -28.76
N GLU A 190 -17.76 -1.91 -28.51
CA GLU A 190 -18.42 -3.20 -28.44
C GLU A 190 -18.75 -3.63 -26.99
N GLY A 191 -18.53 -2.72 -26.02
CA GLY A 191 -18.66 -3.02 -24.59
C GLY A 191 -17.55 -3.91 -24.02
N ALA A 192 -16.51 -4.19 -24.80
CA ALA A 192 -15.45 -5.11 -24.41
C ALA A 192 -14.37 -4.40 -23.56
N TYR A 193 -13.84 -5.13 -22.56
CA TYR A 193 -12.70 -4.71 -21.74
C TYR A 193 -11.73 -5.88 -21.53
N ARG A 194 -10.49 -5.56 -21.14
CA ARG A 194 -9.45 -6.55 -20.86
C ARG A 194 -8.43 -6.05 -19.86
N PHE A 195 -8.11 -6.88 -18.87
CA PHE A 195 -6.96 -6.80 -17.99
C PHE A 195 -5.97 -7.87 -18.38
N ALA A 196 -4.73 -7.50 -18.64
CA ALA A 196 -3.67 -8.41 -19.06
C ALA A 196 -2.42 -8.21 -18.19
N GLY A 197 -1.48 -9.14 -18.26
CA GLY A 197 -0.26 -9.06 -17.45
C GLY A 197 -0.50 -9.40 -15.97
N LEU A 198 -1.58 -10.12 -15.66
CA LEU A 198 -1.94 -10.44 -14.29
C LEU A 198 -1.07 -11.58 -13.74
N THR A 199 -0.70 -11.46 -12.47
CA THR A 199 -0.07 -12.56 -11.71
C THR A 199 -1.10 -13.62 -11.35
N ASP A 200 -0.62 -14.79 -10.93
CA ASP A 200 -1.48 -15.80 -10.33
C ASP A 200 -2.16 -15.23 -9.09
N GLY A 201 -3.45 -15.51 -8.94
CA GLY A 201 -4.19 -14.96 -7.79
C GLY A 201 -5.70 -14.96 -7.96
N THR A 202 -6.35 -14.38 -6.97
CA THR A 202 -7.81 -14.22 -6.91
C THR A 202 -8.18 -12.76 -7.14
N TYR A 203 -9.10 -12.54 -8.05
CA TYR A 203 -9.52 -11.20 -8.48
C TYR A 203 -11.02 -11.02 -8.34
N ALA A 204 -11.46 -9.76 -8.28
CA ALA A 204 -12.84 -9.36 -8.44
C ALA A 204 -12.92 -8.20 -9.44
N VAL A 205 -14.02 -8.13 -10.15
CA VAL A 205 -14.27 -7.10 -11.18
C VAL A 205 -15.56 -6.38 -10.84
N PHE A 206 -15.55 -5.07 -10.93
CA PHE A 206 -16.77 -4.26 -10.78
C PHE A 206 -16.75 -3.01 -11.68
N THR A 207 -17.91 -2.41 -11.91
CA THR A 207 -18.05 -1.16 -12.64
C THR A 207 -18.20 0.01 -11.67
N GLU A 208 -17.53 1.14 -11.97
CA GLU A 208 -17.84 2.39 -11.28
C GLU A 208 -19.22 2.92 -11.70
N PRO A 209 -19.95 3.59 -10.80
CA PRO A 209 -21.25 4.14 -11.13
C PRO A 209 -21.12 5.19 -12.22
N THR A 210 -22.03 5.16 -13.18
CA THR A 210 -22.00 6.07 -14.32
C THR A 210 -23.37 6.70 -14.51
N MET A 211 -23.42 8.04 -14.57
CA MET A 211 -24.65 8.76 -14.92
C MET A 211 -24.86 8.70 -16.43
N ASP A 212 -26.09 8.41 -16.82
CA ASP A 212 -26.53 8.54 -18.19
C ASP A 212 -26.94 10.00 -18.38
N SER A 213 -26.09 10.84 -18.89
CA SER A 213 -26.45 12.14 -19.45
C SER A 213 -25.34 13.18 -19.58
N ASP A 214 -25.65 14.20 -20.33
CA ASP A 214 -24.95 15.44 -20.53
C ASP A 214 -24.37 16.04 -19.25
N ILE A 215 -23.09 16.22 -19.28
CA ILE A 215 -22.25 16.81 -18.22
C ILE A 215 -22.69 18.26 -17.89
N ALA A 216 -23.49 18.89 -18.75
CA ALA A 216 -23.93 20.29 -18.60
C ALA A 216 -24.90 20.57 -17.44
N ALA A 217 -25.45 19.54 -16.80
CA ALA A 217 -26.43 19.68 -15.71
C ALA A 217 -25.89 19.25 -14.34
N THR A 218 -24.61 19.39 -14.07
CA THR A 218 -23.97 18.83 -12.87
C THR A 218 -24.25 19.60 -11.58
N PHE A 219 -24.77 20.82 -11.63
CA PHE A 219 -25.04 21.59 -10.42
C PHE A 219 -26.51 22.04 -10.40
N VAL A 220 -27.26 21.58 -9.40
CA VAL A 220 -28.59 22.12 -9.12
C VAL A 220 -28.40 23.38 -8.29
N GLU A 221 -28.87 24.53 -8.77
CA GLU A 221 -28.75 25.81 -8.06
C GLU A 221 -29.16 25.68 -6.59
N PRO A 222 -28.33 26.20 -5.65
CA PRO A 222 -28.69 26.25 -4.25
C PRO A 222 -30.04 27.01 -4.07
N GLY A 223 -30.99 26.37 -3.41
CA GLY A 223 -32.31 26.94 -3.15
C GLY A 223 -33.39 26.59 -4.18
N SER A 224 -33.06 25.84 -5.26
CA SER A 224 -34.12 25.25 -6.07
C SER A 224 -34.61 23.96 -5.40
N ASP A 225 -35.86 23.95 -4.95
CA ASP A 225 -36.54 22.73 -4.41
C ASP A 225 -36.95 21.76 -5.53
N ARG A 226 -36.42 21.92 -6.72
CA ARG A 226 -36.76 21.08 -7.85
C ARG A 226 -36.13 19.71 -7.64
N ALA A 227 -36.95 18.72 -7.34
CA ALA A 227 -36.54 17.33 -7.32
C ALA A 227 -35.98 16.95 -8.70
N VAL A 228 -34.70 16.68 -8.78
CA VAL A 228 -34.02 16.24 -10.00
C VAL A 228 -33.68 14.77 -9.83
N THR A 229 -34.35 13.94 -10.64
CA THR A 229 -33.97 12.53 -10.80
C THR A 229 -33.13 12.41 -12.06
N ARG A 230 -32.05 11.69 -11.99
CA ARG A 230 -31.20 11.34 -13.13
C ARG A 230 -31.25 9.84 -13.36
N SER A 231 -31.05 9.41 -14.57
CA SER A 231 -30.85 8.01 -14.88
C SER A 231 -29.36 7.69 -14.87
N GLY A 232 -29.02 6.49 -14.47
CA GLY A 232 -27.63 6.06 -14.46
C GLY A 232 -27.51 4.55 -14.22
N TYR A 233 -26.30 4.11 -14.17
CA TYR A 233 -25.93 2.72 -13.93
C TYR A 233 -25.17 2.66 -12.61
N PRO A 234 -25.71 2.01 -11.55
CA PRO A 234 -24.99 1.84 -10.28
C PRO A 234 -23.80 0.88 -10.45
N SER A 235 -22.92 0.85 -9.46
CA SER A 235 -21.85 -0.15 -9.41
C SER A 235 -22.40 -1.56 -9.42
N VAL A 236 -21.84 -2.42 -10.27
CA VAL A 236 -22.16 -3.84 -10.33
C VAL A 236 -20.88 -4.65 -10.23
N PHE A 237 -20.84 -5.59 -9.28
CA PHE A 237 -19.77 -6.57 -9.13
C PHE A 237 -20.12 -7.82 -9.93
N TYR A 238 -19.11 -8.38 -10.58
CA TYR A 238 -19.28 -9.63 -11.32
C TYR A 238 -19.77 -10.76 -10.41
N PRO A 239 -20.82 -11.56 -10.82
CA PRO A 239 -21.56 -11.44 -12.08
C PRO A 239 -22.68 -10.37 -12.05
N ASP A 240 -23.32 -10.09 -10.89
CA ASP A 240 -24.49 -9.23 -10.74
C ASP A 240 -24.70 -8.68 -9.32
N ALA A 241 -23.66 -8.74 -8.48
CA ALA A 241 -23.76 -8.32 -7.08
C ALA A 241 -23.68 -6.79 -6.91
N ARG A 242 -24.26 -6.30 -5.81
CA ARG A 242 -24.26 -4.88 -5.45
C ARG A 242 -23.08 -4.48 -4.56
N ASP A 243 -22.38 -5.46 -3.99
CA ASP A 243 -21.24 -5.28 -3.10
C ASP A 243 -20.17 -6.35 -3.32
N LEU A 244 -19.02 -6.16 -2.69
CA LEU A 244 -17.88 -7.08 -2.77
C LEU A 244 -18.17 -8.43 -2.12
N ALA A 245 -19.03 -8.49 -1.09
CA ALA A 245 -19.34 -9.73 -0.40
C ALA A 245 -20.10 -10.71 -1.31
N GLY A 246 -20.97 -10.18 -2.18
CA GLY A 246 -21.68 -10.95 -3.20
C GLY A 246 -20.89 -11.20 -4.48
N ALA A 247 -19.73 -10.56 -4.67
CA ALA A 247 -18.93 -10.69 -5.88
C ALA A 247 -18.37 -12.11 -6.08
N ALA A 248 -18.43 -12.61 -7.31
CA ALA A 248 -17.73 -13.84 -7.66
C ALA A 248 -16.22 -13.64 -7.70
N LYS A 249 -15.51 -14.54 -7.04
CA LYS A 249 -14.04 -14.56 -7.03
C LYS A 249 -13.53 -15.23 -8.30
N ILE A 250 -12.71 -14.51 -9.06
CA ILE A 250 -12.10 -14.99 -10.31
C ILE A 250 -10.68 -15.44 -9.99
N GLN A 251 -10.46 -16.74 -10.00
CA GLN A 251 -9.12 -17.30 -9.79
C GLN A 251 -8.45 -17.52 -11.13
N VAL A 252 -7.23 -17.04 -11.28
CA VAL A 252 -6.40 -17.25 -12.48
C VAL A 252 -5.00 -17.68 -12.09
N SER A 253 -4.41 -18.59 -12.87
CA SER A 253 -3.06 -19.10 -12.67
C SER A 253 -2.47 -19.67 -13.98
N GLY A 254 -1.14 -19.68 -14.08
CA GLY A 254 -0.42 -20.38 -15.15
C GLY A 254 -0.72 -19.90 -16.57
N GLY A 255 -1.04 -18.61 -16.76
CA GLY A 255 -1.35 -18.04 -18.08
C GLY A 255 -2.82 -18.16 -18.52
N GLN A 256 -3.71 -18.42 -17.58
CA GLN A 256 -5.16 -18.56 -17.86
C GLN A 256 -5.80 -17.26 -18.33
N GLN A 257 -6.85 -17.41 -19.14
CA GLN A 257 -7.75 -16.34 -19.53
C GLN A 257 -9.14 -16.62 -18.96
N ALA A 258 -9.57 -15.76 -18.02
CA ALA A 258 -10.91 -15.81 -17.46
C ALA A 258 -11.84 -14.83 -18.19
N GLN A 259 -13.14 -15.13 -18.16
CA GLN A 259 -14.18 -14.27 -18.71
C GLN A 259 -15.10 -13.77 -17.59
N ALA A 260 -15.39 -12.46 -17.59
CA ALA A 260 -16.24 -11.80 -16.62
C ALA A 260 -17.15 -10.80 -17.33
N ASN A 261 -18.31 -11.27 -17.80
CA ASN A 261 -19.32 -10.41 -18.45
C ASN A 261 -20.24 -9.79 -17.41
N LEU A 262 -20.68 -8.56 -17.64
CA LEU A 262 -21.55 -7.80 -16.75
C LEU A 262 -22.76 -7.28 -17.52
N LEU A 263 -23.89 -7.22 -16.82
CA LEU A 263 -25.13 -6.60 -17.30
C LEU A 263 -25.42 -5.36 -16.46
N LEU A 264 -25.54 -4.20 -17.10
CA LEU A 264 -25.89 -2.96 -16.42
C LEU A 264 -27.37 -2.65 -16.63
N THR A 265 -28.07 -2.45 -15.52
CA THR A 265 -29.47 -2.01 -15.53
C THR A 265 -29.52 -0.53 -15.17
N GLN A 266 -30.22 0.24 -16.01
CA GLN A 266 -30.43 1.66 -15.76
C GLN A 266 -31.38 1.83 -14.57
N GLU A 267 -30.99 2.68 -13.62
CA GLU A 267 -31.79 3.00 -12.43
C GLU A 267 -31.92 4.51 -12.23
N PRO A 268 -32.98 4.96 -11.56
CA PRO A 268 -33.11 6.36 -11.18
C PRO A 268 -32.15 6.69 -10.02
N PHE A 269 -31.43 7.79 -10.18
CA PHE A 269 -30.57 8.38 -9.15
C PHE A 269 -31.26 9.63 -8.62
N GLN A 270 -31.48 9.67 -7.32
CA GLN A 270 -32.16 10.77 -6.64
C GLN A 270 -31.15 11.80 -6.14
N LEU A 271 -31.51 13.08 -6.21
CA LEU A 271 -30.70 14.14 -5.61
C LEU A 271 -30.71 14.01 -4.08
N VAL A 272 -29.51 13.93 -3.50
CA VAL A 272 -29.28 14.03 -2.06
C VAL A 272 -28.49 15.30 -1.79
N ARG A 273 -29.06 16.19 -0.95
CA ARG A 273 -28.40 17.42 -0.50
C ARG A 273 -28.35 17.46 1.02
N ALA A 274 -27.19 17.83 1.55
CA ALA A 274 -27.01 18.00 2.98
C ALA A 274 -26.26 19.31 3.26
N ASP A 275 -26.72 20.06 4.27
CA ASP A 275 -26.06 21.28 4.75
C ASP A 275 -25.08 20.94 5.87
N LEU A 276 -23.84 21.44 5.75
CA LEU A 276 -22.85 21.34 6.82
C LEU A 276 -23.16 22.35 7.90
N THR A 277 -23.31 21.86 9.13
CA THR A 277 -23.54 22.72 10.29
C THR A 277 -22.25 22.86 11.10
N LEU A 278 -21.71 24.07 11.15
CA LEU A 278 -20.46 24.40 11.86
C LEU A 278 -20.75 24.81 13.31
N PRO A 279 -19.96 24.34 14.30
CA PRO A 279 -20.11 24.80 15.68
C PRO A 279 -19.79 26.31 15.78
N GLY A 280 -20.73 27.10 16.30
CA GLY A 280 -20.55 28.53 16.52
C GLY A 280 -20.62 29.44 15.28
N ALA A 281 -20.94 28.91 14.11
CA ALA A 281 -21.09 29.71 12.91
C ALA A 281 -22.48 30.39 12.89
N THR A 282 -22.51 31.70 13.02
CA THR A 282 -23.59 32.52 12.50
C THR A 282 -23.46 32.59 10.98
N LYS A 283 -24.58 32.55 10.23
CA LYS A 283 -24.66 32.64 8.76
C LYS A 283 -24.10 33.97 8.19
N ALA A 284 -22.91 34.39 8.56
CA ALA A 284 -22.27 35.55 7.98
C ALA A 284 -21.45 35.10 6.75
N ALA A 285 -21.76 35.69 5.62
CA ALA A 285 -20.95 35.57 4.41
C ALA A 285 -19.49 35.96 4.74
N GLY A 286 -18.58 34.98 4.67
CA GLY A 286 -17.16 35.18 4.98
C GLY A 286 -16.61 34.30 6.11
N GLY A 287 -17.21 33.17 6.41
CA GLY A 287 -16.66 32.17 7.31
C GLY A 287 -15.26 31.67 6.88
N PRO A 288 -14.51 31.03 7.78
CA PRO A 288 -13.17 30.55 7.47
C PRO A 288 -13.21 29.62 6.23
N GLN A 289 -12.29 29.85 5.30
CA GLN A 289 -12.13 28.92 4.18
C GLN A 289 -11.69 27.59 4.76
N MET A 290 -12.46 26.54 4.50
CA MET A 290 -12.16 25.18 4.92
C MET A 290 -12.00 24.30 3.70
N ASN A 291 -11.03 23.40 3.77
CA ASN A 291 -10.95 22.30 2.83
C ASN A 291 -11.87 21.19 3.35
N VAL A 292 -12.91 20.86 2.61
CA VAL A 292 -13.88 19.83 3.00
C VAL A 292 -13.73 18.64 2.08
N ASN A 293 -13.39 17.50 2.66
CA ASN A 293 -13.45 16.20 2.00
C ASN A 293 -14.78 15.55 2.34
N VAL A 294 -15.48 15.03 1.34
CA VAL A 294 -16.78 14.40 1.52
C VAL A 294 -16.81 13.05 0.86
N ASN A 295 -17.28 12.05 1.59
CA ASN A 295 -17.39 10.68 1.12
C ASN A 295 -18.82 10.16 1.30
N VAL A 296 -19.25 9.30 0.38
CA VAL A 296 -20.45 8.46 0.57
C VAL A 296 -19.97 7.11 1.10
N LEU A 297 -20.65 6.65 2.14
CA LEU A 297 -20.34 5.38 2.81
C LEU A 297 -21.53 4.43 2.67
N ASP A 298 -21.25 3.13 2.64
CA ASP A 298 -22.26 2.08 2.81
C ASP A 298 -22.67 1.91 4.29
N VAL A 299 -23.56 0.96 4.55
CA VAL A 299 -24.06 0.66 5.91
C VAL A 299 -22.99 0.08 6.84
N GLN A 300 -21.88 -0.41 6.30
CA GLN A 300 -20.73 -0.91 7.05
C GLN A 300 -19.72 0.20 7.35
N GLY A 301 -19.91 1.40 6.78
CA GLY A 301 -18.99 2.53 6.91
C GLY A 301 -17.84 2.52 5.90
N HIS A 302 -17.91 1.70 4.87
CA HIS A 302 -16.93 1.68 3.79
C HIS A 302 -17.24 2.74 2.75
N GLN A 303 -16.20 3.39 2.23
CA GLN A 303 -16.37 4.36 1.16
C GLN A 303 -16.80 3.66 -0.12
N ILE A 304 -17.84 4.19 -0.76
CA ILE A 304 -18.33 3.74 -2.06
C ILE A 304 -18.10 4.81 -3.13
N PRO A 305 -17.90 4.41 -4.40
CA PRO A 305 -17.40 5.31 -5.45
C PRO A 305 -18.47 6.24 -6.06
N TYR A 306 -19.41 6.73 -5.27
CA TYR A 306 -20.36 7.73 -5.73
C TYR A 306 -19.77 9.14 -5.61
N GLY A 307 -19.84 9.90 -6.70
CA GLY A 307 -19.35 11.28 -6.72
C GLY A 307 -20.17 12.21 -5.83
N VAL A 308 -19.46 13.00 -5.02
CA VAL A 308 -20.03 14.04 -4.16
C VAL A 308 -19.45 15.39 -4.54
N GLN A 309 -20.28 16.41 -4.60
CA GLN A 309 -19.87 17.79 -4.86
C GLN A 309 -20.08 18.62 -3.59
N TYR A 310 -19.07 19.36 -3.20
CA TYR A 310 -19.14 20.34 -2.11
C TYR A 310 -19.17 21.76 -2.66
N ASP A 311 -20.13 22.56 -2.19
CA ASP A 311 -20.21 24.00 -2.49
C ASP A 311 -19.65 24.78 -1.30
N PRO A 312 -18.49 25.47 -1.46
CA PRO A 312 -17.88 26.24 -0.39
C PRO A 312 -18.61 27.55 -0.06
N VAL A 313 -19.55 28.00 -0.93
CA VAL A 313 -20.31 29.23 -0.70
C VAL A 313 -21.52 28.97 0.20
N THR A 314 -22.23 27.90 -0.05
CA THR A 314 -23.44 27.53 0.72
C THR A 314 -23.13 26.55 1.85
N HIS A 315 -21.92 26.02 1.90
CA HIS A 315 -21.52 24.91 2.79
C HIS A 315 -22.47 23.72 2.68
N SER A 316 -22.87 23.38 1.47
CA SER A 316 -23.72 22.24 1.19
C SER A 316 -23.02 21.18 0.33
N VAL A 317 -23.42 19.96 0.47
CA VAL A 317 -22.96 18.82 -0.33
C VAL A 317 -24.11 18.29 -1.17
N GLN A 318 -23.79 17.80 -2.38
CA GLN A 318 -24.75 17.20 -3.29
C GLN A 318 -24.19 15.89 -3.83
N ALA A 319 -25.06 14.87 -3.89
CA ALA A 319 -24.78 13.60 -4.53
C ALA A 319 -26.03 13.13 -5.29
N PHE A 320 -25.82 12.31 -6.32
CA PHE A 320 -26.91 11.56 -6.96
C PHE A 320 -26.70 10.09 -6.62
N LEU A 321 -27.67 9.49 -5.96
CA LEU A 321 -27.59 8.13 -5.44
C LEU A 321 -28.81 7.30 -5.88
N PRO A 322 -28.64 6.03 -6.24
CA PRO A 322 -29.75 5.11 -6.46
C PRO A 322 -30.44 4.80 -5.13
N ASP A 323 -31.55 4.08 -5.18
CA ASP A 323 -32.23 3.62 -3.96
C ASP A 323 -31.30 2.74 -3.13
N GLY A 324 -31.26 3.00 -1.82
CA GLY A 324 -30.35 2.33 -0.89
C GLY A 324 -30.18 3.08 0.43
N THR A 325 -29.44 2.48 1.35
CA THR A 325 -29.09 3.11 2.64
C THR A 325 -27.60 3.51 2.63
N TYR A 326 -27.35 4.75 2.99
CA TYR A 326 -26.04 5.38 2.88
C TYR A 326 -25.72 6.24 4.09
N ALA A 327 -24.47 6.64 4.19
CA ALA A 327 -24.07 7.77 5.02
C ALA A 327 -23.26 8.77 4.18
N ILE A 328 -23.41 10.06 4.44
CA ILE A 328 -22.47 11.08 3.97
C ILE A 328 -21.62 11.53 5.14
N GLN A 329 -20.32 11.38 4.98
CA GLN A 329 -19.29 11.83 5.93
C GLN A 329 -18.59 13.06 5.36
N ALA A 330 -18.44 14.10 6.17
CA ALA A 330 -17.69 15.30 5.82
C ALA A 330 -16.56 15.54 6.84
N ILE A 331 -15.38 15.83 6.32
CA ILE A 331 -14.17 16.13 7.09
C ILE A 331 -13.71 17.51 6.65
N ALA A 332 -13.74 18.46 7.56
CA ALA A 332 -13.37 19.84 7.29
C ALA A 332 -12.06 20.20 7.99
N LEU A 333 -11.07 20.60 7.20
CA LEU A 333 -9.78 21.08 7.68
C LEU A 333 -9.73 22.61 7.53
N GLY A 334 -9.31 23.32 8.59
CA GLY A 334 -9.03 24.76 8.49
C GLY A 334 -7.86 25.01 7.56
N ILE A 335 -7.98 25.99 6.65
CA ILE A 335 -6.86 26.44 5.83
C ILE A 335 -6.12 27.52 6.63
N PRO A 336 -4.85 27.30 7.04
CA PRO A 336 -4.08 28.32 7.75
C PRO A 336 -3.88 29.53 6.83
N LYS A 337 -4.16 30.74 7.34
CA LYS A 337 -3.88 31.97 6.62
C LYS A 337 -2.39 32.28 6.69
N PRO A 338 -1.74 32.59 5.56
CA PRO A 338 -0.35 33.03 5.61
C PRO A 338 -0.26 34.38 6.33
N LEU A 339 0.49 34.42 7.43
CA LEU A 339 0.90 35.66 8.08
C LEU A 339 1.88 36.38 7.15
N GLN A 340 1.57 37.61 6.77
CA GLN A 340 2.52 38.47 6.04
C GLN A 340 3.67 38.86 7.00
N THR A 341 4.73 38.09 6.98
CA THR A 341 5.98 38.44 7.64
C THR A 341 6.95 39.00 6.60
N SER A 342 7.51 40.16 6.89
CA SER A 342 8.61 40.77 6.15
C SER A 342 9.88 39.91 6.38
N GLY A 343 10.07 38.88 5.58
CA GLY A 343 11.23 38.01 5.66
C GLY A 343 10.96 36.59 5.17
N ARG A 344 12.02 35.85 4.85
CA ARG A 344 12.06 34.54 4.18
C ARG A 344 11.33 33.37 4.87
N ARG A 345 10.58 33.58 5.95
CA ARG A 345 9.76 32.57 6.63
C ARG A 345 8.30 32.95 6.51
N ILE A 346 7.52 32.14 5.84
CA ILE A 346 6.06 32.25 5.85
C ILE A 346 5.60 31.60 7.15
N ALA A 347 5.14 32.42 8.09
CA ALA A 347 4.40 31.91 9.25
C ALA A 347 2.93 31.81 8.85
N TYR A 348 2.24 30.80 9.34
CA TYR A 348 0.81 30.62 9.13
C TYR A 348 0.09 30.89 10.46
N GLU A 349 -0.98 31.67 10.38
CA GLU A 349 -1.87 31.87 11.51
C GLU A 349 -2.86 30.69 11.53
N ASP A 350 -2.96 30.06 12.69
CA ASP A 350 -3.92 28.96 12.92
C ASP A 350 -5.33 29.58 13.04
N SER A 351 -5.97 29.85 11.91
CA SER A 351 -7.24 30.60 11.83
C SER A 351 -8.45 29.68 11.65
N GLY A 352 -8.40 28.49 12.24
CA GLY A 352 -9.50 27.53 12.26
C GLY A 352 -9.69 26.88 13.63
N PRO A 353 -10.76 26.12 13.82
CA PRO A 353 -10.88 25.28 15.00
C PRO A 353 -9.66 24.36 15.07
N GLN A 354 -9.08 24.21 16.26
CA GLN A 354 -7.93 23.34 16.48
C GLN A 354 -8.33 21.90 16.14
N GLY A 355 -7.78 21.35 15.07
CA GLY A 355 -8.04 20.02 14.58
C GLY A 355 -9.16 19.94 13.52
N PRO A 356 -9.34 18.76 12.88
CA PRO A 356 -10.40 18.54 11.91
C PRO A 356 -11.77 18.53 12.59
N LEU A 357 -12.76 19.08 11.87
CA LEU A 357 -14.16 18.89 12.20
C LEU A 357 -14.70 17.73 11.38
N ILE A 358 -15.36 16.79 12.02
CA ILE A 358 -15.93 15.62 11.37
C ILE A 358 -17.42 15.54 11.66
N GLY A 359 -18.22 15.19 10.66
CA GLY A 359 -19.63 14.91 10.79
C GLY A 359 -20.10 13.85 9.81
N GLN A 360 -21.18 13.16 10.17
CA GLN A 360 -21.81 12.15 9.34
C GLN A 360 -23.31 12.17 9.54
N THR A 361 -24.03 11.81 8.49
CA THR A 361 -25.48 11.63 8.55
C THR A 361 -25.87 10.40 7.75
N GLU A 362 -26.59 9.48 8.38
CA GLU A 362 -27.15 8.30 7.74
C GLU A 362 -28.53 8.64 7.18
N PHE A 363 -28.86 8.05 6.02
CA PHE A 363 -30.14 8.26 5.35
C PHE A 363 -30.45 7.10 4.39
N SER A 364 -31.72 7.00 3.99
CA SER A 364 -32.16 6.04 2.98
C SER A 364 -32.81 6.78 1.81
N VAL A 365 -32.37 6.46 0.60
CA VAL A 365 -32.96 6.89 -0.66
C VAL A 365 -34.02 5.88 -1.07
N ALA A 366 -35.24 6.33 -1.31
CA ALA A 366 -36.38 5.47 -1.69
C ALA A 366 -37.28 6.20 -2.71
N GLY A 367 -36.79 6.33 -3.94
CA GLY A 367 -37.51 6.92 -5.06
C GLY A 367 -37.75 8.42 -4.97
N GLN A 368 -37.18 9.12 -3.97
CA GLN A 368 -37.40 10.55 -3.76
C GLN A 368 -36.09 11.28 -3.43
N ALA A 369 -36.02 12.55 -3.87
CA ALA A 369 -34.92 13.43 -3.52
C ALA A 369 -34.92 13.80 -2.03
N LEU A 370 -33.75 13.88 -1.42
CA LEU A 370 -33.53 14.27 -0.03
C LEU A 370 -32.81 15.62 0.00
N THR A 371 -33.48 16.71 0.28
CA THR A 371 -32.91 18.07 0.16
C THR A 371 -32.68 18.79 1.48
N HIS A 372 -33.06 18.18 2.60
CA HIS A 372 -33.01 18.82 3.92
C HIS A 372 -32.17 18.09 4.95
N LEU A 373 -31.21 17.29 4.49
CA LEU A 373 -30.27 16.60 5.39
C LEU A 373 -29.31 17.62 6.01
N ARG A 374 -28.83 17.31 7.20
CA ARG A 374 -27.82 18.12 7.91
C ARG A 374 -26.69 17.23 8.38
N ILE A 375 -25.48 17.74 8.22
CA ILE A 375 -24.26 17.08 8.71
C ILE A 375 -23.68 17.99 9.80
N PRO A 376 -23.93 17.71 11.09
CA PRO A 376 -23.33 18.47 12.18
C PRO A 376 -21.84 18.15 12.28
N LEU A 377 -21.00 19.15 12.06
CA LEU A 377 -19.55 19.02 12.22
C LEU A 377 -19.18 19.27 13.68
N ALA A 378 -18.35 18.40 14.24
CA ALA A 378 -17.80 18.52 15.58
C ALA A 378 -16.28 18.27 15.57
N ALA A 379 -15.57 18.89 16.52
CA ALA A 379 -14.14 18.61 16.69
C ALA A 379 -13.94 17.14 17.11
N GLN A 380 -13.03 16.48 16.43
CA GLN A 380 -12.64 15.13 16.81
C GLN A 380 -11.91 15.16 18.17
N ARG A 381 -12.26 14.26 19.07
CA ARG A 381 -11.56 14.11 20.33
C ARG A 381 -10.27 13.33 20.12
N THR A 382 -9.22 13.78 20.80
CA THR A 382 -7.96 13.04 20.86
C THR A 382 -8.16 11.75 21.66
N ASN A 383 -7.78 10.63 21.10
CA ASN A 383 -7.76 9.34 21.81
C ASN A 383 -6.44 9.21 22.56
N VAL A 384 -6.50 8.56 23.71
CA VAL A 384 -5.34 8.31 24.57
C VAL A 384 -5.20 6.81 24.78
N VAL A 385 -4.00 6.30 24.48
CA VAL A 385 -3.62 4.92 24.77
C VAL A 385 -2.88 4.91 26.12
N GLN A 386 -3.45 4.24 27.11
CA GLN A 386 -2.80 4.03 28.40
C GLN A 386 -1.71 2.96 28.22
N VAL A 387 -0.49 3.30 28.56
CA VAL A 387 0.63 2.34 28.52
C VAL A 387 0.93 1.88 29.93
N SER A 388 0.95 0.56 30.11
CA SER A 388 1.38 -0.09 31.35
C SER A 388 2.60 -0.95 31.08
N LEU A 389 3.59 -0.92 31.98
CA LEU A 389 4.81 -1.68 31.85
C LEU A 389 4.89 -2.71 32.97
N PHE A 390 4.85 -4.00 32.60
CA PHE A 390 5.20 -5.10 33.48
C PHE A 390 6.72 -5.21 33.60
N ARG A 391 7.25 -5.09 34.83
CA ARG A 391 8.68 -5.24 35.12
C ARG A 391 8.96 -6.57 35.77
N SER A 392 9.78 -7.40 35.15
CA SER A 392 10.21 -8.69 35.70
C SER A 392 11.20 -8.52 36.86
N ASN A 393 11.90 -7.37 36.90
CA ASN A 393 12.90 -7.09 37.92
C ASN A 393 12.77 -5.64 38.41
N SER A 394 12.30 -5.48 39.68
CA SER A 394 12.04 -4.17 40.28
C SER A 394 13.30 -3.36 40.63
N GLN A 395 14.51 -3.89 40.36
CA GLN A 395 15.78 -3.30 40.81
C GLN A 395 16.63 -2.64 39.71
N GLN A 396 16.22 -2.66 38.47
CA GLN A 396 17.01 -2.00 37.43
C GLN A 396 16.53 -0.56 37.25
N PRO A 397 17.29 0.46 37.68
CA PRO A 397 16.98 1.84 37.32
C PRO A 397 17.05 1.94 35.80
N ALA A 398 16.06 2.59 35.22
CA ALA A 398 16.11 2.95 33.81
C ALA A 398 17.44 3.68 33.56
N THR A 399 18.39 3.01 32.93
CA THR A 399 19.58 3.68 32.42
C THR A 399 19.06 4.72 31.44
N ALA A 400 19.31 5.97 31.77
CA ALA A 400 18.93 7.13 30.99
C ALA A 400 19.65 7.05 29.64
N ASN A 401 19.05 6.34 28.69
CA ASN A 401 19.44 6.41 27.30
C ASN A 401 18.87 7.73 26.76
N PRO A 402 19.64 8.58 26.11
CA PRO A 402 19.11 9.81 25.56
C PRO A 402 18.06 9.46 24.49
N GLN A 403 16.82 9.60 24.84
CA GLN A 403 15.61 9.40 24.03
C GLN A 403 15.56 8.04 23.31
N PRO A 404 14.96 7.01 23.94
CA PRO A 404 14.65 5.77 23.21
C PRO A 404 13.72 6.10 22.02
N PRO A 405 13.82 5.32 20.93
CA PRO A 405 12.88 5.50 19.81
C PRO A 405 11.42 5.29 20.29
N PRO A 406 10.47 6.06 19.76
CA PRO A 406 9.08 5.99 20.17
C PRO A 406 8.43 4.67 19.77
N ILE A 407 7.39 4.26 20.50
CA ILE A 407 6.44 3.23 20.08
C ILE A 407 5.55 3.87 19.03
N VAL A 408 5.33 3.17 17.93
CA VAL A 408 4.45 3.62 16.86
C VAL A 408 3.24 2.69 16.79
N ILE A 409 2.05 3.27 16.87
CA ILE A 409 0.79 2.57 16.68
C ILE A 409 0.23 3.02 15.34
N MET A 410 0.07 2.08 14.43
CA MET A 410 -0.51 2.30 13.11
C MET A 410 -1.84 1.59 13.02
N VAL A 411 -2.68 2.04 12.10
CA VAL A 411 -3.98 1.43 11.83
C VAL A 411 -4.18 1.26 10.33
N SER A 412 -4.87 0.17 9.96
CA SER A 412 -5.37 -0.06 8.61
C SER A 412 -6.87 -0.27 8.65
N GLN A 413 -7.61 0.25 7.68
CA GLN A 413 -9.06 0.13 7.66
C GLN A 413 -9.48 -1.35 7.55
N ALA A 414 -10.46 -1.75 8.34
CA ALA A 414 -10.99 -3.11 8.34
C ALA A 414 -12.15 -3.21 7.35
N GLY A 415 -11.88 -3.75 6.17
CA GLY A 415 -12.85 -3.90 5.07
C GLY A 415 -12.98 -2.64 4.20
N GLY A 416 -13.64 -2.74 3.04
CA GLY A 416 -13.88 -1.64 2.09
C GLY A 416 -13.27 -1.87 0.72
N LEU A 417 -13.63 -1.00 -0.23
CA LEU A 417 -13.23 -1.09 -1.64
C LEU A 417 -12.14 -0.11 -2.05
N ILE A 418 -11.98 0.97 -1.30
CA ILE A 418 -11.09 2.08 -1.63
C ILE A 418 -10.16 2.30 -0.45
N ASN A 419 -8.86 2.23 -0.71
CA ASN A 419 -7.78 2.35 0.29
C ASN A 419 -7.67 1.21 1.32
N ASP A 420 -8.24 0.04 1.03
CA ASP A 420 -7.99 -1.14 1.84
C ASP A 420 -6.50 -1.43 1.87
N GLY A 421 -5.97 -1.52 3.07
CA GLY A 421 -4.57 -1.80 3.26
C GLY A 421 -3.66 -0.60 3.42
N MET A 422 -4.14 0.64 3.30
CA MET A 422 -3.32 1.78 3.65
C MET A 422 -3.11 1.86 5.16
N VAL A 423 -1.87 1.65 5.59
CA VAL A 423 -1.47 1.76 7.00
C VAL A 423 -1.19 3.23 7.31
N THR A 424 -1.89 3.78 8.29
CA THR A 424 -1.76 5.17 8.71
C THR A 424 -1.26 5.25 10.15
N SER A 425 -0.32 6.16 10.42
CA SER A 425 0.10 6.44 11.79
C SER A 425 -1.09 6.96 12.61
N TYR A 426 -1.36 6.30 13.73
CA TYR A 426 -2.44 6.66 14.65
C TYR A 426 -1.92 7.38 15.89
N ALA A 427 -0.90 6.81 16.55
CA ALA A 427 -0.33 7.37 17.75
C ALA A 427 1.17 7.05 17.83
N GLU A 428 1.93 7.96 18.38
CA GLU A 428 3.36 7.82 18.58
C GLU A 428 3.76 8.36 19.95
N GLY A 429 4.56 7.61 20.70
CA GLY A 429 4.96 8.03 22.04
C GLY A 429 5.90 7.05 22.75
N TYR A 430 6.11 7.27 24.03
CA TYR A 430 7.10 6.53 24.83
C TYR A 430 6.44 5.64 25.88
N ALA A 431 7.11 4.56 26.25
CA ALA A 431 6.64 3.60 27.27
C ALA A 431 6.53 4.21 28.70
N THR A 432 6.90 5.47 28.89
CA THR A 432 6.94 6.14 30.21
C THR A 432 5.64 6.84 30.59
N GLY A 433 4.65 6.87 29.70
CA GLY A 433 3.38 7.56 29.94
C GLY A 433 2.32 7.20 28.91
N PRO A 434 1.15 7.83 29.01
CA PRO A 434 0.11 7.66 28.00
C PRO A 434 0.56 8.20 26.65
N ILE A 435 0.11 7.55 25.58
CA ILE A 435 0.37 7.94 24.20
C ILE A 435 -0.90 8.61 23.66
N GLU A 436 -0.78 9.83 23.20
CA GLU A 436 -1.88 10.55 22.55
C GLU A 436 -1.90 10.25 21.06
N ALA A 437 -3.09 10.13 20.48
CA ALA A 437 -3.24 9.99 19.05
C ALA A 437 -2.69 11.23 18.34
N THR A 438 -1.73 11.02 17.44
CA THR A 438 -1.06 12.09 16.69
C THR A 438 -1.77 12.43 15.39
N SER A 439 -2.62 11.51 14.92
CA SER A 439 -3.35 11.64 13.67
C SER A 439 -4.85 11.62 13.88
N SER A 440 -5.52 12.45 13.12
CA SER A 440 -6.98 12.41 13.00
C SER A 440 -7.33 11.31 12.00
N ILE A 441 -7.94 10.25 12.50
CA ILE A 441 -8.41 9.12 11.70
C ILE A 441 -9.93 9.23 11.56
N ASN A 442 -10.44 8.94 10.37
CA ASN A 442 -11.88 8.93 10.12
C ASN A 442 -12.60 7.94 11.04
N PRO A 443 -13.86 8.23 11.42
CA PRO A 443 -14.69 7.20 12.06
C PRO A 443 -14.77 5.95 11.18
N GLY A 444 -14.66 4.79 11.81
CA GLY A 444 -14.64 3.50 11.11
C GLY A 444 -14.07 2.39 11.97
N SER A 445 -13.86 1.24 11.37
CA SER A 445 -13.25 0.06 11.98
C SER A 445 -11.83 -0.13 11.45
N TYR A 446 -10.88 -0.41 12.34
CA TYR A 446 -9.46 -0.44 11.99
C TYR A 446 -8.73 -1.60 12.64
N TRP A 447 -7.89 -2.29 11.90
CA TRP A 447 -6.90 -3.19 12.45
C TRP A 447 -5.73 -2.38 13.00
N VAL A 448 -5.25 -2.78 14.16
CA VAL A 448 -4.17 -2.09 14.88
C VAL A 448 -2.86 -2.83 14.66
N HIS A 449 -1.79 -2.08 14.41
CA HIS A 449 -0.42 -2.54 14.22
C HIS A 449 0.49 -1.80 15.19
N THR A 450 1.25 -2.56 16.00
CA THR A 450 2.16 -1.97 17.00
C THR A 450 3.60 -2.25 16.63
N THR A 451 4.40 -1.19 16.49
CA THR A 451 5.84 -1.29 16.30
C THR A 451 6.57 -0.79 17.54
N ILE A 452 7.36 -1.67 18.16
CA ILE A 452 8.17 -1.37 19.34
C ILE A 452 9.66 -1.46 18.95
N PRO A 453 10.32 -0.33 18.64
CA PRO A 453 11.71 -0.37 18.17
C PRO A 453 12.71 -0.78 19.23
N GLN A 454 12.36 -0.62 20.52
CA GLN A 454 13.20 -0.98 21.66
C GLN A 454 13.21 -2.50 21.83
N LYS A 455 14.35 -3.14 21.56
CA LYS A 455 14.50 -4.60 21.67
C LYS A 455 14.40 -5.16 23.10
N THR A 456 14.41 -4.28 24.10
CA THR A 456 14.22 -4.62 25.52
C THR A 456 12.77 -4.56 25.97
N LEU A 457 11.85 -4.13 25.11
CA LEU A 457 10.43 -4.08 25.37
C LEU A 457 9.68 -4.89 24.33
N CYS A 458 8.63 -5.57 24.76
CA CYS A 458 7.73 -6.32 23.88
C CYS A 458 6.28 -6.18 24.34
N GLU A 459 5.34 -6.42 23.43
CA GLU A 459 3.92 -6.32 23.68
C GLU A 459 3.44 -7.53 24.50
N ALA A 460 2.81 -7.30 25.63
CA ALA A 460 2.08 -8.34 26.35
C ALA A 460 0.62 -8.44 25.89
N SER A 461 -0.03 -7.29 25.66
CA SER A 461 -1.38 -7.20 25.11
C SER A 461 -1.71 -5.78 24.68
N PHE A 462 -2.63 -5.65 23.72
CA PHE A 462 -3.24 -4.38 23.37
C PHE A 462 -4.76 -4.56 23.30
N THR A 463 -5.50 -3.81 24.11
CA THR A 463 -6.95 -3.99 24.29
C THR A 463 -7.72 -2.68 24.19
N ALA A 464 -8.99 -2.79 23.78
CA ALA A 464 -9.99 -1.72 23.87
C ALA A 464 -11.11 -2.20 24.79
N GLY A 465 -11.22 -1.60 26.00
CA GLY A 465 -12.20 -2.03 27.00
C GLY A 465 -12.08 -3.49 27.44
N GLY A 466 -10.89 -4.09 27.32
CA GLY A 466 -10.61 -5.48 27.61
C GLY A 466 -10.71 -6.44 26.41
N ALA A 467 -11.29 -6.03 25.29
CA ALA A 467 -11.29 -6.82 24.05
C ALA A 467 -9.92 -6.71 23.35
N SER A 468 -9.41 -7.83 22.83
CA SER A 468 -8.11 -7.91 22.17
C SER A 468 -8.16 -7.27 20.77
N LEU A 469 -7.32 -6.26 20.54
CA LEU A 469 -7.19 -5.61 19.24
C LEU A 469 -6.44 -6.47 18.19
N ALA A 470 -5.89 -7.59 18.58
CA ALA A 470 -5.38 -8.58 17.64
C ALA A 470 -6.51 -9.39 16.97
N ARG A 471 -7.66 -9.54 17.66
CA ARG A 471 -8.82 -10.32 17.19
C ARG A 471 -9.96 -9.46 16.67
N GLU A 472 -10.18 -8.31 17.28
CA GLU A 472 -11.27 -7.41 16.94
C GLU A 472 -10.73 -6.07 16.47
N PRO A 473 -11.32 -5.48 15.43
CA PRO A 473 -10.89 -4.17 14.97
C PRO A 473 -11.23 -3.08 16.00
N LEU A 474 -10.37 -2.08 16.07
CA LEU A 474 -10.61 -0.85 16.80
C LEU A 474 -11.74 -0.07 16.12
N VAL A 475 -12.83 0.20 16.83
CA VAL A 475 -13.92 1.03 16.34
C VAL A 475 -13.72 2.47 16.81
N LEU A 476 -13.51 3.38 15.85
CA LEU A 476 -13.41 4.82 16.06
C LEU A 476 -14.73 5.50 15.70
N GLY A 477 -15.36 6.15 16.65
CA GLY A 477 -16.52 7.01 16.40
C GLY A 477 -16.12 8.47 16.16
N PHE A 478 -17.12 9.35 15.97
CA PHE A 478 -16.90 10.82 15.81
C PHE A 478 -16.26 11.46 17.05
N THR A 479 -16.51 10.90 18.22
CA THR A 479 -15.96 11.36 19.51
C THR A 479 -14.75 10.57 19.96
N GLY A 480 -14.13 9.79 19.06
CA GLY A 480 -13.06 8.85 19.38
C GLY A 480 -13.60 7.48 19.83
N THR A 481 -12.79 6.71 20.57
CA THR A 481 -13.26 5.45 21.14
C THR A 481 -14.06 5.71 22.42
N THR A 482 -15.09 4.91 22.65
CA THR A 482 -15.83 4.88 23.92
C THR A 482 -15.16 4.00 24.96
N ALA A 483 -14.34 3.05 24.52
CA ALA A 483 -13.62 2.09 25.36
C ALA A 483 -12.18 2.59 25.62
N PRO A 484 -11.65 2.42 26.84
CA PRO A 484 -10.26 2.78 27.14
C PRO A 484 -9.30 1.85 26.35
N LEU A 485 -8.29 2.47 25.72
CA LEU A 485 -7.22 1.77 25.05
C LEU A 485 -6.08 1.49 26.04
N THR A 486 -5.66 0.22 26.15
CA THR A 486 -4.59 -0.18 27.07
C THR A 486 -3.56 -1.03 26.35
N LEU A 487 -2.34 -0.51 26.20
CA LEU A 487 -1.17 -1.22 25.74
C LEU A 487 -0.34 -1.69 26.94
N THR A 488 -0.20 -2.99 27.12
CA THR A 488 0.65 -3.56 28.16
C THR A 488 1.95 -4.06 27.56
N LEU A 489 3.06 -3.56 28.09
CA LEU A 489 4.42 -3.92 27.71
C LEU A 489 5.09 -4.75 28.81
N ARG A 490 6.16 -5.48 28.44
CA ARG A 490 7.03 -6.20 29.37
C ARG A 490 8.50 -6.04 29.00
N ASP A 491 9.39 -6.21 30.00
CA ASP A 491 10.83 -5.99 29.86
C ASP A 491 11.66 -7.30 29.90
N ASP A 492 11.02 -8.45 29.92
CA ASP A 492 11.62 -9.77 29.91
C ASP A 492 11.52 -10.48 28.55
N CYS A 493 11.66 -9.69 27.50
CA CYS A 493 11.56 -10.16 26.12
C CYS A 493 12.61 -11.23 25.80
N ALA A 494 12.23 -12.15 24.92
CA ALA A 494 13.08 -13.22 24.45
C ALA A 494 13.72 -12.89 23.09
N SER A 495 14.65 -13.71 22.67
CA SER A 495 15.25 -13.69 21.34
C SER A 495 15.25 -15.07 20.71
N LEU A 496 15.13 -15.12 19.38
CA LEU A 496 15.16 -16.34 18.58
C LEU A 496 16.19 -16.15 17.46
N LYS A 497 17.23 -17.00 17.45
CA LYS A 497 18.16 -17.08 16.35
C LYS A 497 17.75 -18.23 15.45
N ILE A 498 17.43 -17.89 14.21
CA ILE A 498 17.01 -18.80 13.16
C ILE A 498 18.23 -19.10 12.28
N SER A 499 18.43 -20.37 11.93
CA SER A 499 19.46 -20.79 10.99
C SER A 499 18.92 -21.83 10.01
N LEU A 500 19.43 -21.77 8.78
CA LEU A 500 19.20 -22.82 7.78
C LEU A 500 19.99 -24.07 8.15
N PRO A 501 19.49 -25.27 7.80
CA PRO A 501 20.28 -26.49 7.99
C PRO A 501 21.51 -26.47 7.07
N PRO A 502 22.62 -27.14 7.47
CA PRO A 502 23.85 -27.21 6.66
C PRO A 502 23.66 -27.83 5.27
N GLU A 503 22.58 -28.60 5.12
CA GLU A 503 22.21 -29.31 3.90
C GLU A 503 21.24 -28.51 3.02
N ALA A 504 20.97 -27.25 3.36
CA ALA A 504 20.15 -26.38 2.50
C ALA A 504 20.83 -26.31 1.13
N ASP A 505 20.21 -26.95 0.13
CA ASP A 505 20.77 -27.11 -1.21
C ASP A 505 21.18 -25.74 -1.79
N ILE A 506 22.47 -25.62 -2.08
CA ILE A 506 22.98 -24.56 -2.95
C ILE A 506 22.86 -25.11 -4.37
N PRO A 507 21.94 -24.59 -5.22
CA PRO A 507 21.86 -25.06 -6.59
C PRO A 507 23.18 -24.85 -7.29
N SER A 508 23.60 -25.84 -8.04
CA SER A 508 24.86 -25.78 -8.77
C SER A 508 24.82 -24.79 -9.95
N ALA A 509 23.66 -24.37 -10.38
CA ALA A 509 23.45 -23.36 -11.43
C ALA A 509 22.01 -22.82 -11.37
N GLY A 510 21.84 -21.52 -11.39
CA GLY A 510 20.55 -20.84 -11.37
C GLY A 510 20.44 -19.80 -10.28
N ASP A 511 19.22 -19.36 -10.01
CA ASP A 511 18.92 -18.44 -8.92
C ASP A 511 19.25 -19.07 -7.57
N GLU A 512 19.93 -18.31 -6.72
CA GLU A 512 20.21 -18.73 -5.35
C GLU A 512 18.88 -18.98 -4.61
N PRO A 513 18.68 -20.16 -3.98
CA PRO A 513 17.48 -20.43 -3.23
C PRO A 513 17.38 -19.44 -2.07
N TYR A 514 16.17 -18.95 -1.84
CA TYR A 514 15.89 -18.17 -0.67
C TYR A 514 14.68 -18.75 0.06
N TYR A 515 14.71 -18.65 1.37
CA TYR A 515 13.67 -19.17 2.23
C TYR A 515 12.95 -18.02 2.92
N THR A 516 11.64 -17.97 2.76
CA THR A 516 10.77 -17.03 3.47
C THR A 516 10.30 -17.68 4.76
N ILE A 517 10.58 -17.05 5.89
CA ILE A 517 10.32 -17.58 7.22
C ILE A 517 9.39 -16.65 7.99
N TYR A 518 8.29 -17.19 8.48
CA TYR A 518 7.35 -16.50 9.37
C TYR A 518 7.48 -17.07 10.79
N VAL A 519 7.57 -16.19 11.79
CA VAL A 519 7.55 -16.53 13.21
C VAL A 519 6.23 -16.01 13.78
N ILE A 520 5.28 -16.89 13.97
CA ILE A 520 3.89 -16.55 14.30
C ILE A 520 3.61 -16.90 15.74
N PRO A 521 3.19 -15.94 16.60
CA PRO A 521 2.79 -16.24 17.97
C PRO A 521 1.48 -17.02 18.02
N ASP A 522 1.37 -17.97 18.96
CA ASP A 522 0.14 -18.70 19.25
C ASP A 522 -0.79 -17.94 20.21
N PHE A 523 -0.44 -16.70 20.51
CA PHE A 523 -1.19 -15.81 21.39
C PHE A 523 -1.51 -14.48 20.65
N ASP A 524 -2.40 -13.71 21.24
CA ASP A 524 -2.82 -12.42 20.67
C ASP A 524 -1.68 -11.41 20.69
N SER A 525 -1.37 -10.85 19.53
CA SER A 525 -0.39 -9.78 19.36
C SER A 525 -0.80 -8.85 18.24
N THR A 526 -0.66 -7.55 18.43
CA THR A 526 -0.81 -6.52 17.40
C THR A 526 0.53 -6.17 16.77
N SER A 527 1.64 -6.75 17.23
CA SER A 527 2.96 -6.52 16.65
C SER A 527 3.03 -7.00 15.22
N ASP A 528 3.71 -6.22 14.38
CA ASP A 528 3.92 -6.57 12.99
C ASP A 528 4.80 -7.81 12.84
N ILE A 529 4.32 -8.78 12.06
CA ILE A 529 5.06 -9.98 11.72
C ILE A 529 5.65 -9.80 10.32
N THR A 530 6.92 -9.39 10.28
CA THR A 530 7.66 -9.28 9.02
C THR A 530 8.32 -10.62 8.72
N PRO A 531 8.09 -11.22 7.53
CA PRO A 531 8.79 -12.43 7.15
C PRO A 531 10.29 -12.17 7.01
N VAL A 532 11.09 -13.13 7.46
CA VAL A 532 12.54 -13.11 7.31
C VAL A 532 12.90 -13.87 6.04
N VAL A 533 13.76 -13.28 5.20
CA VAL A 533 14.30 -13.95 4.02
C VAL A 533 15.72 -14.38 4.32
N LEU A 534 15.97 -15.69 4.30
CA LEU A 534 17.30 -16.27 4.47
C LEU A 534 17.81 -16.85 3.15
N ARG A 535 19.10 -16.63 2.91
CA ARG A 535 19.84 -17.21 1.77
C ARG A 535 21.04 -18.00 2.29
N PRO A 536 21.37 -19.17 1.73
CA PRO A 536 22.53 -19.96 2.13
C PRO A 536 23.85 -19.19 2.02
N THR A 537 24.05 -18.41 0.95
CA THR A 537 25.30 -17.65 0.71
C THR A 537 25.49 -16.47 1.66
N SER A 538 24.42 -15.93 2.25
CA SER A 538 24.50 -14.86 3.26
C SER A 538 24.78 -15.38 4.69
N GLY A 539 25.19 -16.63 4.83
CA GLY A 539 25.45 -17.29 6.12
C GLY A 539 24.22 -17.92 6.76
N GLY A 540 23.05 -17.85 6.13
CA GLY A 540 21.82 -18.56 6.47
C GLY A 540 21.31 -18.36 7.90
N THR A 541 21.63 -17.22 8.56
CA THR A 541 21.21 -16.96 9.95
C THR A 541 20.60 -15.58 10.12
N PHE A 542 19.61 -15.48 11.02
CA PHE A 542 19.00 -14.23 11.42
C PHE A 542 18.59 -14.28 12.89
N THR A 543 18.76 -13.16 13.63
CA THR A 543 18.37 -13.07 15.03
C THR A 543 17.22 -12.08 15.18
N MET A 544 16.09 -12.56 15.68
CA MET A 544 14.96 -11.74 16.11
C MET A 544 15.09 -11.46 17.60
N SER A 545 14.94 -10.20 17.99
CA SER A 545 15.00 -9.78 19.40
C SER A 545 13.75 -8.96 19.74
N GLY A 546 13.39 -8.90 21.02
CA GLY A 546 12.20 -8.20 21.48
C GLY A 546 10.92 -9.02 21.25
N LEU A 547 11.07 -10.34 21.21
CA LEU A 547 9.93 -11.25 21.12
C LEU A 547 9.25 -11.42 22.48
N THR A 548 7.93 -11.42 22.49
CA THR A 548 7.14 -11.71 23.70
C THR A 548 7.33 -13.17 24.10
N PRO A 549 7.66 -13.49 25.35
CA PRO A 549 7.72 -14.87 25.82
C PRO A 549 6.39 -15.60 25.61
N GLY A 550 6.44 -16.81 25.06
CA GLY A 550 5.28 -17.61 24.71
C GLY A 550 5.59 -18.66 23.65
N SER A 551 4.56 -19.33 23.17
CA SER A 551 4.65 -20.33 22.11
C SER A 551 4.51 -19.70 20.74
N TYR A 552 5.28 -20.20 19.79
CA TYR A 552 5.33 -19.74 18.39
C TYR A 552 5.34 -20.93 17.45
N HIS A 553 4.84 -20.72 16.25
CA HIS A 553 5.07 -21.60 15.10
C HIS A 553 5.93 -20.90 14.06
N VAL A 554 6.99 -21.58 13.61
CA VAL A 554 7.91 -21.10 12.57
C VAL A 554 7.60 -21.81 11.28
N TYR A 555 7.15 -21.06 10.28
CA TYR A 555 6.80 -21.57 8.94
C TYR A 555 7.90 -21.21 7.96
N THR A 556 8.41 -22.18 7.22
CA THR A 556 9.48 -21.99 6.22
C THR A 556 8.99 -22.36 4.83
N PHE A 557 9.17 -21.46 3.88
CA PHE A 557 8.77 -21.63 2.48
C PHE A 557 9.98 -21.44 1.57
N ALA A 558 10.09 -22.27 0.52
CA ALA A 558 11.14 -22.18 -0.50
C ALA A 558 10.84 -21.12 -1.59
N SER A 559 9.84 -20.28 -1.38
CA SER A 559 9.42 -19.22 -2.29
C SER A 559 8.76 -18.07 -1.51
N PRO A 560 8.59 -16.89 -2.11
CA PRO A 560 7.79 -15.84 -1.48
C PRO A 560 6.35 -16.30 -1.34
N VAL A 561 5.85 -16.30 -0.11
CA VAL A 561 4.45 -16.63 0.21
C VAL A 561 3.87 -15.49 1.02
N GLN A 562 2.68 -15.04 0.65
CA GLN A 562 1.87 -14.16 1.48
C GLN A 562 0.97 -15.03 2.37
N LEU A 563 1.35 -15.19 3.63
CA LEU A 563 0.68 -16.08 4.55
C LEU A 563 -0.45 -15.36 5.32
N GLU A 564 -1.67 -15.86 5.22
CA GLU A 564 -2.82 -15.37 6.01
C GLU A 564 -2.75 -15.88 7.47
N TYR A 565 -1.70 -15.50 8.18
CA TYR A 565 -1.42 -16.06 9.51
C TYR A 565 -2.42 -15.62 10.61
N ARG A 566 -3.24 -14.61 10.37
CA ARG A 566 -4.33 -14.21 11.27
C ARG A 566 -5.67 -14.87 10.91
N ASN A 567 -5.67 -15.76 9.92
CA ASN A 567 -6.82 -16.58 9.54
C ASN A 567 -6.54 -18.05 9.90
N PRO A 568 -7.12 -18.57 10.99
CA PRO A 568 -6.88 -19.95 11.43
C PRO A 568 -7.24 -21.00 10.39
N GLU A 569 -8.28 -20.75 9.58
CA GLU A 569 -8.71 -21.68 8.53
C GLU A 569 -7.67 -21.73 7.39
N ALA A 570 -7.13 -20.59 7.01
CA ALA A 570 -6.09 -20.50 5.98
C ALA A 570 -4.78 -21.14 6.46
N LEU A 571 -4.40 -20.94 7.74
CA LEU A 571 -3.25 -21.62 8.33
C LEU A 571 -3.44 -23.15 8.36
N ALA A 572 -4.61 -23.62 8.76
CA ALA A 572 -4.93 -25.05 8.81
C ALA A 572 -4.97 -25.69 7.41
N ALA A 573 -5.33 -24.92 6.38
CA ALA A 573 -5.31 -25.36 4.98
C ALA A 573 -3.91 -25.37 4.36
N SER A 574 -2.92 -24.73 5.00
CA SER A 574 -1.53 -24.75 4.56
C SER A 574 -0.96 -26.17 4.67
N SER A 575 -0.22 -26.60 3.66
CA SER A 575 0.52 -27.87 3.69
C SER A 575 1.70 -27.86 4.67
N ASN A 576 2.07 -26.68 5.18
CA ASN A 576 3.15 -26.48 6.14
C ASN A 576 2.56 -26.42 7.55
N SER A 577 2.89 -27.38 8.42
CA SER A 577 2.39 -27.43 9.80
C SER A 577 3.12 -26.46 10.75
N GLY A 578 4.22 -25.86 10.29
CA GLY A 578 5.08 -25.04 11.15
C GLY A 578 5.85 -25.84 12.19
N GLN A 579 6.98 -25.31 12.59
CA GLN A 579 7.83 -25.87 13.66
C GLN A 579 7.56 -25.13 14.97
N ALA A 580 7.09 -25.84 15.99
CA ALA A 580 6.75 -25.22 17.27
C ALA A 580 8.02 -24.86 18.07
N VAL A 581 8.03 -23.67 18.67
CA VAL A 581 9.07 -23.22 19.59
C VAL A 581 8.45 -22.43 20.75
N THR A 582 8.96 -22.65 21.97
CA THR A 582 8.51 -21.91 23.16
C THR A 582 9.64 -21.06 23.71
N LEU A 583 9.41 -19.78 23.84
CA LEU A 583 10.35 -18.80 24.36
C LEU A 583 10.03 -18.51 25.84
N ALA A 584 10.96 -18.82 26.74
CA ALA A 584 10.85 -18.43 28.14
C ALA A 584 11.19 -16.95 28.34
N PRO A 585 10.75 -16.29 29.41
CA PRO A 585 11.12 -14.93 29.75
C PRO A 585 12.64 -14.74 29.76
N GLY A 586 13.14 -13.73 29.02
CA GLY A 586 14.55 -13.40 28.90
C GLY A 586 15.44 -14.44 28.21
N SER A 587 14.86 -15.48 27.62
CA SER A 587 15.64 -16.54 26.96
C SER A 587 16.13 -16.13 25.58
N SER A 588 17.21 -16.81 25.16
CA SER A 588 17.70 -16.79 23.77
C SER A 588 17.75 -18.23 23.28
N ILE A 589 17.05 -18.53 22.20
CA ILE A 589 16.95 -19.88 21.63
C ILE A 589 17.52 -19.87 20.22
N ASP A 590 18.35 -20.88 19.91
CA ASP A 590 18.82 -21.17 18.56
C ASP A 590 17.92 -22.24 17.93
N LEU A 591 17.33 -21.96 16.76
CA LEU A 591 16.46 -22.84 16.01
C LEU A 591 17.03 -23.09 14.63
N VAL A 592 17.25 -24.35 14.28
CA VAL A 592 17.49 -24.78 12.92
C VAL A 592 16.14 -25.07 12.29
N VAL A 593 15.79 -24.32 11.22
CA VAL A 593 14.50 -24.50 10.57
C VAL A 593 14.48 -25.71 9.65
N GLU A 594 13.33 -26.36 9.59
CA GLU A 594 13.06 -27.39 8.59
C GLU A 594 12.78 -26.72 7.25
N VAL A 595 13.55 -27.11 6.22
CA VAL A 595 13.35 -26.59 4.87
C VAL A 595 12.54 -27.56 4.03
N PRO A 596 11.59 -27.07 3.21
CA PRO A 596 10.87 -27.94 2.28
C PRO A 596 11.86 -28.63 1.33
N LYS A 597 11.67 -29.92 1.11
CA LYS A 597 12.43 -30.64 0.05
C LYS A 597 11.88 -30.22 -1.29
N HIS A 598 12.74 -29.81 -2.20
CA HIS A 598 12.41 -29.46 -3.60
C HIS A 598 12.00 -30.68 -4.41
#